data_8bef1cdfa4b2ccbd8dd323fc0c6d2980
#
_entry.id   8bef1cdfa4b2ccbd8dd323fc0c6d2980
#
_cell.length_a   1.000
_cell.length_b   1.000
_cell.length_c   1.000
_cell.angle_alpha   90.00
_cell.angle_beta   90.00
_cell.angle_gamma   90.00
#
_symmetry.space_group_name_H-M   'P 1'
#
loop_
_entity.id
_entity.type
_entity.pdbx_description
1 polymer ?
#
loop_
_entity_poly.entity_id
_entity_poly.type
_entity_poly.pdbx_seq_one_letter_code
_entity_poly.pdbx_strand_id
1 'polypeptide(L)'
;MELSLLRTQAHSPSYFTLMRSSSGERAPVDFCIPCNPYFPTPDIFEHLGRNLETILKFYPSDAGTITSELCSTLGLHPQTVAMGNGSTELITWIDHLLVRESLAVPIPTFGRWTDQPLETGKRVDMYPLLESRNFTLDVSDYVSFIRMRGSRVAVICNPNNPDGGYLPKHEVIRLMDELIDLDLVIVDESFGDFVDAEPYPGVADEAAVRPNVIVLRSLGKNFGLHGVRFGYMVANPALTARVRDALPKWNLNSFAEVIVFMMKQFGGAYRESLQRLNNDRRAMFQQLSAMPGLEVLPSQGNFLLVKLPPGQDGVPLRDHLLTEHGVYVRECGNKLGTTSQFLRLVVRPQEDVRRLLIGMTQFLYSGSLHEIPVIGLHHRHANPLSA
;
A
#
# COMPACT_ATOMS: atom_id res chain seq x y z
N MET A 1 27.49 2.64 -6.13
CA MET A 1 26.38 1.78 -5.58
C MET A 1 26.36 0.45 -6.33
N GLU A 2 26.23 -0.66 -5.64
CA GLU A 2 26.19 -1.98 -6.29
C GLU A 2 24.78 -2.29 -6.78
N LEU A 3 24.51 -2.05 -8.06
CA LEU A 3 23.20 -2.25 -8.69
C LEU A 3 22.76 -3.73 -8.73
N SER A 4 23.67 -4.67 -8.47
CA SER A 4 23.35 -6.10 -8.37
C SER A 4 22.28 -6.41 -7.33
N LEU A 5 22.24 -5.65 -6.23
CA LEU A 5 21.23 -5.78 -5.17
C LEU A 5 19.80 -5.51 -5.65
N LEU A 6 19.63 -4.76 -6.74
CA LEU A 6 18.32 -4.41 -7.29
C LEU A 6 17.74 -5.50 -8.20
N ARG A 7 18.56 -6.45 -8.65
CA ARG A 7 18.23 -7.44 -9.69
C ARG A 7 17.76 -8.78 -9.15
N THR A 8 18.04 -9.10 -7.88
CA THR A 8 17.91 -10.46 -7.35
C THR A 8 16.74 -10.67 -6.37
N GLN A 9 15.99 -9.64 -6.00
CA GLN A 9 14.95 -9.76 -4.98
C GLN A 9 13.55 -9.54 -5.54
N ALA A 10 12.59 -10.39 -5.16
CA ALA A 10 11.16 -10.23 -5.44
C ALA A 10 10.58 -8.95 -4.81
N HIS A 11 11.24 -8.43 -3.77
CA HIS A 11 10.89 -7.17 -3.11
C HIS A 11 11.99 -6.12 -3.31
N SER A 12 11.60 -4.84 -3.26
CA SER A 12 12.56 -3.72 -3.24
C SER A 12 13.52 -3.87 -2.07
N PRO A 13 14.82 -3.51 -2.22
CA PRO A 13 15.76 -3.43 -1.12
C PRO A 13 15.20 -2.58 0.02
N SER A 14 15.55 -2.91 1.25
CA SER A 14 15.17 -2.07 2.39
C SER A 14 15.87 -0.72 2.35
N TYR A 15 15.28 0.29 3.00
CA TYR A 15 15.92 1.59 3.16
C TYR A 15 17.33 1.49 3.74
N PHE A 16 17.52 0.62 4.75
CA PHE A 16 18.84 0.39 5.36
C PHE A 16 19.84 -0.22 4.39
N THR A 17 19.38 -1.10 3.48
CA THR A 17 20.25 -1.65 2.43
C THR A 17 20.67 -0.57 1.44
N LEU A 18 19.72 0.28 1.00
CA LEU A 18 20.00 1.42 0.13
C LEU A 18 20.99 2.39 0.77
N MET A 19 20.79 2.75 2.03
CA MET A 19 21.70 3.64 2.77
C MET A 19 23.11 3.08 2.89
N ARG A 20 23.26 1.78 3.19
CA ARG A 20 24.58 1.13 3.27
C ARG A 20 25.29 1.04 1.91
N SER A 21 24.53 0.97 0.83
CA SER A 21 25.06 0.88 -0.54
C SER A 21 25.29 2.25 -1.18
N SER A 22 24.76 3.32 -0.59
CA SER A 22 24.91 4.68 -1.08
C SER A 22 26.23 5.28 -0.57
N SER A 23 27.12 5.65 -1.50
CA SER A 23 28.33 6.40 -1.20
C SER A 23 28.14 7.92 -1.21
N GLY A 24 26.90 8.39 -1.42
CA GLY A 24 26.58 9.82 -1.53
C GLY A 24 26.32 10.50 -0.20
N GLU A 25 26.59 11.81 -0.13
CA GLU A 25 26.34 12.66 1.04
C GLU A 25 24.85 12.82 1.38
N ARG A 26 23.95 12.50 0.43
CA ARG A 26 22.49 12.63 0.61
C ARG A 26 21.81 11.29 0.59
N ALA A 27 20.88 11.09 1.55
CA ALA A 27 20.00 9.93 1.57
C ALA A 27 19.15 9.87 0.28
N PRO A 28 18.98 8.67 -0.30
CA PRO A 28 18.11 8.50 -1.46
C PRO A 28 16.64 8.80 -1.10
N VAL A 29 15.94 9.42 -2.04
CA VAL A 29 14.48 9.60 -1.94
C VAL A 29 13.80 8.30 -2.38
N ASP A 30 13.02 7.71 -1.48
CA ASP A 30 12.35 6.44 -1.72
C ASP A 30 10.93 6.64 -2.26
N PHE A 31 10.73 6.29 -3.55
CA PHE A 31 9.43 6.19 -4.21
C PHE A 31 8.90 4.75 -4.28
N CYS A 32 9.53 3.79 -3.58
CA CYS A 32 9.14 2.39 -3.60
C CYS A 32 8.21 2.00 -2.46
N ILE A 33 8.49 2.47 -1.23
CA ILE A 33 7.76 2.06 -0.03
C ILE A 33 6.54 2.96 0.16
N PRO A 34 5.29 2.42 -0.01
CA PRO A 34 4.06 3.20 0.06
C PRO A 34 3.73 3.59 1.50
N CYS A 35 4.31 4.67 1.96
CA CYS A 35 4.28 5.20 3.31
C CYS A 35 3.63 6.59 3.31
N ASN A 36 2.87 6.94 4.35
CA ASN A 36 2.41 8.31 4.53
C ASN A 36 3.58 9.21 4.92
N PRO A 37 4.00 10.19 4.09
CA PRO A 37 5.15 11.03 4.38
C PRO A 37 4.87 12.17 5.39
N TYR A 38 3.60 12.37 5.75
CA TYR A 38 3.13 13.49 6.59
C TYR A 38 2.73 13.05 8.00
N PHE A 39 2.84 11.76 8.29
CA PHE A 39 2.57 11.18 9.60
C PHE A 39 3.61 10.08 9.86
N PRO A 40 4.12 9.89 11.09
CA PRO A 40 3.77 10.59 12.34
C PRO A 40 4.26 12.06 12.39
N THR A 41 3.65 12.82 13.29
CA THR A 41 4.12 14.17 13.61
C THR A 41 5.43 14.14 14.41
N PRO A 42 6.23 15.22 14.42
CA PRO A 42 7.43 15.32 15.26
C PRO A 42 7.19 14.99 16.73
N ASP A 43 6.04 15.38 17.28
CA ASP A 43 5.68 15.14 18.70
C ASP A 43 5.59 13.65 19.03
N ILE A 44 5.13 12.82 18.07
CA ILE A 44 5.07 11.36 18.24
C ILE A 44 6.49 10.79 18.31
N PHE A 45 7.40 11.24 17.45
CA PHE A 45 8.81 10.81 17.50
C PHE A 45 9.50 11.26 18.78
N GLU A 46 9.22 12.47 19.26
CA GLU A 46 9.73 12.98 20.53
C GLU A 46 9.22 12.14 21.70
N HIS A 47 7.94 11.77 21.70
CA HIS A 47 7.36 10.90 22.73
C HIS A 47 8.03 9.52 22.71
N LEU A 48 8.21 8.91 21.54
CA LEU A 48 8.91 7.63 21.40
C LEU A 48 10.36 7.73 21.89
N GLY A 49 11.06 8.82 21.56
CA GLY A 49 12.44 9.05 21.98
C GLY A 49 12.59 9.17 23.51
N ARG A 50 11.69 9.91 24.18
CA ARG A 50 11.67 10.03 25.64
C ARG A 50 11.40 8.71 26.37
N ASN A 51 10.63 7.81 25.74
CA ASN A 51 10.24 6.54 26.33
C ASN A 51 11.04 5.34 25.77
N LEU A 52 12.08 5.58 24.95
CA LEU A 52 12.79 4.53 24.20
C LEU A 52 13.34 3.45 25.11
N GLU A 53 13.93 3.81 26.26
CA GLU A 53 14.48 2.85 27.21
C GLU A 53 13.40 1.91 27.76
N THR A 54 12.24 2.44 28.12
CA THR A 54 11.09 1.67 28.61
C THR A 54 10.56 0.73 27.52
N ILE A 55 10.38 1.25 26.30
CA ILE A 55 9.90 0.51 25.15
C ILE A 55 10.80 -0.69 24.83
N LEU A 56 12.12 -0.53 24.98
CA LEU A 56 13.09 -1.58 24.67
C LEU A 56 13.26 -2.61 25.81
N LYS A 57 13.05 -2.23 27.06
CA LYS A 57 13.34 -3.09 28.23
C LYS A 57 12.17 -3.96 28.67
N PHE A 58 10.93 -3.53 28.42
CA PHE A 58 9.75 -4.19 28.98
C PHE A 58 8.92 -4.85 27.89
N TYR A 59 8.28 -5.99 28.24
CA TYR A 59 7.30 -6.63 27.38
C TYR A 59 6.09 -5.72 27.18
N PRO A 60 5.48 -5.75 25.99
CA PRO A 60 4.20 -5.09 25.78
C PRO A 60 3.09 -5.77 26.62
N SER A 61 1.98 -5.09 26.74
CA SER A 61 0.72 -5.67 27.21
C SER A 61 0.31 -6.85 26.33
N ASP A 62 -0.59 -7.68 26.85
CA ASP A 62 -1.17 -8.76 26.04
C ASP A 62 -1.93 -8.19 24.80
N ALA A 63 -2.02 -9.02 23.76
CA ALA A 63 -2.66 -8.61 22.51
C ALA A 63 -4.13 -8.19 22.68
N GLY A 64 -4.84 -8.73 23.66
CA GLY A 64 -6.23 -8.37 23.97
C GLY A 64 -6.35 -6.94 24.47
N THR A 65 -5.46 -6.51 25.35
CA THR A 65 -5.37 -5.13 25.86
C THR A 65 -5.13 -4.14 24.71
N ILE A 66 -4.13 -4.40 23.88
CA ILE A 66 -3.78 -3.53 22.74
C ILE A 66 -4.92 -3.50 21.72
N THR A 67 -5.54 -4.65 21.43
CA THR A 67 -6.69 -4.73 20.51
C THR A 67 -7.89 -3.95 21.04
N SER A 68 -8.17 -4.00 22.34
CA SER A 68 -9.28 -3.28 22.95
C SER A 68 -9.10 -1.76 22.84
N GLU A 69 -7.88 -1.25 23.02
CA GLU A 69 -7.57 0.17 22.83
C GLU A 69 -7.72 0.59 21.36
N LEU A 70 -7.20 -0.22 20.42
CA LEU A 70 -7.40 0.01 19.00
C LEU A 70 -8.90 0.09 18.65
N CYS A 71 -9.68 -0.87 19.12
CA CYS A 71 -11.14 -0.93 18.88
C CYS A 71 -11.86 0.28 19.45
N SER A 72 -11.51 0.72 20.67
CA SER A 72 -12.03 1.95 21.26
C SER A 72 -11.79 3.18 20.39
N THR A 73 -10.62 3.26 19.75
CA THR A 73 -10.24 4.37 18.88
C THR A 73 -10.95 4.31 17.53
N LEU A 74 -11.13 3.12 16.96
CA LEU A 74 -11.70 2.92 15.62
C LEU A 74 -13.23 2.67 15.62
N GLY A 75 -13.87 2.57 16.78
CA GLY A 75 -15.31 2.24 16.89
C GLY A 75 -15.63 0.80 16.49
N LEU A 76 -14.71 -0.14 16.68
CA LEU A 76 -14.85 -1.55 16.38
C LEU A 76 -15.16 -2.36 17.64
N HIS A 77 -15.72 -3.58 17.46
CA HIS A 77 -15.96 -4.48 18.59
C HIS A 77 -14.73 -5.41 18.79
N PRO A 78 -14.15 -5.52 20.00
CA PRO A 78 -12.92 -6.31 20.21
C PRO A 78 -13.02 -7.79 19.82
N GLN A 79 -14.20 -8.40 19.87
CA GLN A 79 -14.39 -9.79 19.43
C GLN A 79 -14.30 -9.97 17.91
N THR A 80 -14.43 -8.89 17.13
CA THR A 80 -14.35 -8.94 15.67
C THR A 80 -12.98 -8.57 15.13
N VAL A 81 -11.99 -8.28 15.99
CA VAL A 81 -10.65 -7.82 15.61
C VAL A 81 -9.57 -8.75 16.10
N ALA A 82 -8.62 -9.08 15.23
CA ALA A 82 -7.34 -9.67 15.61
C ALA A 82 -6.18 -8.82 15.06
N MET A 83 -5.23 -8.47 15.91
CA MET A 83 -4.03 -7.71 15.54
C MET A 83 -2.85 -8.64 15.28
N GLY A 84 -2.05 -8.31 14.28
CA GLY A 84 -0.84 -9.04 13.92
C GLY A 84 0.40 -8.15 13.80
N ASN A 85 1.56 -8.76 13.79
CA ASN A 85 2.85 -8.13 13.52
C ASN A 85 2.94 -7.73 12.02
N GLY A 86 2.09 -6.77 11.66
CA GLY A 86 1.75 -6.38 10.30
C GLY A 86 0.71 -7.31 9.66
N SER A 87 0.05 -6.82 8.59
CA SER A 87 -0.91 -7.63 7.82
C SER A 87 -0.28 -8.91 7.25
N THR A 88 1.04 -8.96 7.04
CA THR A 88 1.75 -10.13 6.51
C THR A 88 1.66 -11.34 7.45
N GLU A 89 1.76 -11.14 8.77
CA GLU A 89 1.55 -12.22 9.74
C GLU A 89 0.11 -12.75 9.66
N LEU A 90 -0.87 -11.84 9.58
CA LEU A 90 -2.27 -12.23 9.45
C LEU A 90 -2.54 -13.00 8.14
N ILE A 91 -1.95 -12.57 7.01
CA ILE A 91 -2.03 -13.32 5.74
C ILE A 91 -1.51 -14.75 5.91
N THR A 92 -0.38 -14.92 6.59
CA THR A 92 0.20 -16.24 6.85
C THR A 92 -0.76 -17.12 7.65
N TRP A 93 -1.34 -16.61 8.73
CA TRP A 93 -2.27 -17.39 9.55
C TRP A 93 -3.61 -17.64 8.86
N ILE A 94 -4.14 -16.67 8.11
CA ILE A 94 -5.35 -16.85 7.28
C ILE A 94 -5.11 -17.97 6.27
N ASP A 95 -3.97 -17.95 5.59
CA ASP A 95 -3.62 -18.98 4.62
C ASP A 95 -3.53 -20.36 5.26
N HIS A 96 -2.81 -20.51 6.38
CA HIS A 96 -2.65 -21.78 7.05
C HIS A 96 -3.93 -22.34 7.67
N LEU A 97 -4.80 -21.50 8.21
CA LEU A 97 -5.95 -21.94 8.99
C LEU A 97 -7.25 -22.00 8.20
N LEU A 98 -7.40 -21.12 7.21
CA LEU A 98 -8.69 -20.86 6.57
C LEU A 98 -8.71 -21.20 5.07
N VAL A 99 -7.58 -21.07 4.37
CA VAL A 99 -7.46 -21.46 2.97
C VAL A 99 -7.07 -22.92 2.91
N ARG A 100 -7.98 -23.79 2.45
CA ARG A 100 -7.74 -25.26 2.44
C ARG A 100 -7.18 -25.77 1.13
N GLU A 101 -7.80 -25.44 0.01
CA GLU A 101 -7.53 -26.06 -1.29
C GLU A 101 -7.07 -25.05 -2.33
N SER A 102 -7.85 -23.98 -2.50
CA SER A 102 -7.66 -23.04 -3.59
C SER A 102 -8.15 -21.65 -3.25
N LEU A 103 -7.52 -20.65 -3.89
CA LEU A 103 -8.02 -19.30 -3.89
C LEU A 103 -7.95 -18.68 -5.29
N ALA A 104 -8.91 -17.82 -5.59
CA ALA A 104 -8.87 -16.93 -6.74
C ALA A 104 -8.33 -15.56 -6.33
N VAL A 105 -7.48 -14.98 -7.17
CA VAL A 105 -6.89 -13.67 -6.94
C VAL A 105 -6.69 -12.92 -8.25
N PRO A 106 -7.09 -11.63 -8.38
CA PRO A 106 -6.75 -10.81 -9.54
C PRO A 106 -5.24 -10.58 -9.62
N ILE A 107 -4.69 -10.55 -10.82
CA ILE A 107 -3.30 -10.16 -11.09
C ILE A 107 -3.25 -9.09 -12.19
N PRO A 108 -2.36 -8.06 -12.04
CA PRO A 108 -1.37 -7.85 -10.96
C PRO A 108 -2.02 -7.49 -9.63
N THR A 109 -1.37 -7.90 -8.52
CA THR A 109 -1.81 -7.55 -7.17
C THR A 109 -0.65 -7.61 -6.16
N PHE A 110 -0.94 -7.59 -4.87
CA PHE A 110 0.05 -7.78 -3.81
C PHE A 110 0.53 -9.24 -3.79
N GLY A 111 1.81 -9.47 -4.10
CA GLY A 111 2.39 -10.79 -4.33
C GLY A 111 2.22 -11.80 -3.18
N ARG A 112 2.04 -11.35 -1.91
CA ARG A 112 1.80 -12.31 -0.81
C ARG A 112 0.50 -13.10 -0.97
N TRP A 113 -0.47 -12.61 -1.74
CA TRP A 113 -1.69 -13.35 -2.05
C TRP A 113 -1.52 -14.40 -3.15
N THR A 114 -0.39 -14.36 -3.88
CA THR A 114 0.01 -15.40 -4.81
C THR A 114 1.07 -16.32 -4.22
N ASP A 115 2.12 -15.74 -3.62
CA ASP A 115 3.30 -16.48 -3.19
C ASP A 115 3.03 -17.38 -1.98
N GLN A 116 2.39 -16.82 -0.93
CA GLN A 116 2.12 -17.56 0.31
C GLN A 116 1.28 -18.83 0.07
N PRO A 117 0.16 -18.80 -0.66
CA PRO A 117 -0.63 -20.00 -0.92
C PRO A 117 0.10 -21.02 -1.80
N LEU A 118 0.90 -20.57 -2.79
CA LEU A 118 1.74 -21.47 -3.59
C LEU A 118 2.81 -22.13 -2.73
N GLU A 119 3.48 -21.40 -1.85
CA GLU A 119 4.47 -21.92 -0.90
C GLU A 119 3.87 -23.00 0.03
N THR A 120 2.60 -22.89 0.36
CA THR A 120 1.86 -23.84 1.22
C THR A 120 1.12 -24.92 0.44
N GLY A 121 1.38 -25.03 -0.86
CA GLY A 121 0.88 -26.10 -1.73
C GLY A 121 -0.57 -25.97 -2.17
N LYS A 122 -1.15 -24.78 -2.12
CA LYS A 122 -2.53 -24.51 -2.54
C LYS A 122 -2.59 -24.12 -4.00
N ARG A 123 -3.73 -24.41 -4.65
CA ARG A 123 -3.99 -23.94 -6.01
C ARG A 123 -4.34 -22.45 -5.98
N VAL A 124 -3.64 -21.66 -6.79
CA VAL A 124 -3.90 -20.24 -6.98
C VAL A 124 -4.47 -20.02 -8.38
N ASP A 125 -5.73 -19.65 -8.45
CA ASP A 125 -6.44 -19.34 -9.68
C ASP A 125 -6.29 -17.83 -9.96
N MET A 126 -5.40 -17.47 -10.88
CA MET A 126 -5.04 -16.08 -11.17
C MET A 126 -5.97 -15.52 -12.24
N TYR A 127 -6.75 -14.49 -11.89
CA TYR A 127 -7.62 -13.75 -12.79
C TYR A 127 -6.86 -12.56 -13.39
N PRO A 128 -6.62 -12.51 -14.72
CA PRO A 128 -5.85 -11.43 -15.32
C PRO A 128 -6.67 -10.13 -15.40
N LEU A 129 -6.19 -9.08 -14.76
CA LEU A 129 -6.65 -7.72 -15.01
C LEU A 129 -6.01 -7.22 -16.30
N LEU A 130 -6.82 -6.69 -17.21
CA LEU A 130 -6.35 -6.32 -18.54
C LEU A 130 -5.82 -4.88 -18.55
N GLU A 131 -4.63 -4.69 -19.08
CA GLU A 131 -4.04 -3.36 -19.31
C GLU A 131 -4.96 -2.48 -20.17
N SER A 132 -5.57 -3.05 -21.23
CA SER A 132 -6.52 -2.36 -22.11
C SER A 132 -7.78 -1.84 -21.40
N ARG A 133 -8.04 -2.31 -20.17
CA ARG A 133 -9.12 -1.84 -19.28
C ARG A 133 -8.55 -1.11 -18.04
N ASN A 134 -7.32 -0.59 -18.12
CA ASN A 134 -6.62 0.07 -17.01
C ASN A 134 -6.57 -0.78 -15.74
N PHE A 135 -6.42 -2.10 -15.87
CA PHE A 135 -6.44 -3.08 -14.78
C PHE A 135 -7.70 -3.05 -13.90
N THR A 136 -8.80 -2.50 -14.41
CA THR A 136 -10.07 -2.46 -13.67
C THR A 136 -10.63 -3.85 -13.48
N LEU A 137 -11.01 -4.18 -12.24
CA LEU A 137 -11.71 -5.42 -11.91
C LEU A 137 -13.20 -5.29 -12.22
N ASP A 138 -13.72 -6.17 -13.08
CA ASP A 138 -15.16 -6.39 -13.26
C ASP A 138 -15.61 -7.48 -12.29
N VAL A 139 -16.56 -7.14 -11.41
CA VAL A 139 -17.05 -8.06 -10.37
C VAL A 139 -17.75 -9.25 -10.98
N SER A 140 -18.59 -9.06 -12.02
CA SER A 140 -19.35 -10.15 -12.65
C SER A 140 -18.44 -11.12 -13.39
N ASP A 141 -17.44 -10.60 -14.11
CA ASP A 141 -16.45 -11.42 -14.79
C ASP A 141 -15.60 -12.22 -13.78
N TYR A 142 -15.23 -11.58 -12.65
CA TYR A 142 -14.44 -12.24 -11.61
C TYR A 142 -15.23 -13.31 -10.87
N VAL A 143 -16.48 -13.09 -10.54
CA VAL A 143 -17.38 -14.12 -9.96
C VAL A 143 -17.54 -15.29 -10.91
N SER A 144 -17.77 -15.01 -12.19
CA SER A 144 -17.87 -16.06 -13.24
C SER A 144 -16.59 -16.89 -13.32
N PHE A 145 -15.43 -16.25 -13.26
CA PHE A 145 -14.13 -16.93 -13.24
C PHE A 145 -13.98 -17.83 -12.00
N ILE A 146 -14.31 -17.32 -10.80
CA ILE A 146 -14.28 -18.10 -9.55
C ILE A 146 -15.15 -19.34 -9.65
N ARG A 147 -16.37 -19.20 -10.16
CA ARG A 147 -17.32 -20.30 -10.36
C ARG A 147 -16.78 -21.34 -11.37
N MET A 148 -16.27 -20.87 -12.50
CA MET A 148 -15.70 -21.74 -13.53
C MET A 148 -14.47 -22.53 -13.03
N ARG A 149 -13.62 -21.90 -12.20
CA ARG A 149 -12.42 -22.51 -11.61
C ARG A 149 -12.74 -23.40 -10.41
N GLY A 150 -13.91 -23.26 -9.82
CA GLY A 150 -14.28 -23.93 -8.57
C GLY A 150 -13.40 -23.52 -7.40
N SER A 151 -12.95 -22.24 -7.38
CA SER A 151 -12.13 -21.71 -6.27
C SER A 151 -12.97 -21.62 -5.01
N ARG A 152 -12.38 -21.99 -3.86
CA ARG A 152 -13.07 -22.00 -2.56
C ARG A 152 -12.91 -20.72 -1.77
N VAL A 153 -11.90 -19.92 -2.11
CA VAL A 153 -11.60 -18.64 -1.48
C VAL A 153 -11.45 -17.58 -2.58
N ALA A 154 -11.96 -16.37 -2.34
CA ALA A 154 -11.75 -15.20 -3.19
C ALA A 154 -10.96 -14.12 -2.45
N VAL A 155 -10.02 -13.49 -3.14
CA VAL A 155 -9.22 -12.37 -2.60
C VAL A 155 -9.34 -11.19 -3.53
N ILE A 156 -9.54 -9.98 -2.98
CA ILE A 156 -9.32 -8.71 -3.67
C ILE A 156 -8.48 -7.78 -2.79
N CYS A 157 -7.62 -6.97 -3.41
CA CYS A 157 -7.01 -5.81 -2.76
C CYS A 157 -7.81 -4.56 -3.17
N ASN A 158 -8.25 -3.76 -2.23
CA ASN A 158 -9.06 -2.57 -2.51
C ASN A 158 -8.67 -1.36 -1.62
N PRO A 159 -7.93 -0.38 -2.13
CA PRO A 159 -7.35 -0.24 -3.47
C PRO A 159 -6.32 -1.31 -3.83
N ASN A 160 -6.25 -1.67 -5.12
CA ASN A 160 -5.31 -2.68 -5.59
C ASN A 160 -3.86 -2.13 -5.65
N ASN A 161 -2.90 -3.02 -5.66
CA ASN A 161 -1.47 -2.73 -5.77
C ASN A 161 -0.84 -3.64 -6.83
N PRO A 162 -0.37 -3.12 -7.99
CA PRO A 162 0.30 -1.81 -8.11
C PRO A 162 -0.51 -0.68 -8.75
N ASP A 163 -1.69 -0.94 -9.31
CA ASP A 163 -2.42 0.00 -10.15
C ASP A 163 -3.18 1.10 -9.37
N GLY A 164 -3.51 0.85 -8.10
CA GLY A 164 -4.31 1.76 -7.28
C GLY A 164 -5.80 1.78 -7.64
N GLY A 165 -6.25 0.83 -8.45
CA GLY A 165 -7.65 0.65 -8.82
C GLY A 165 -8.53 0.43 -7.59
N TYR A 166 -9.72 0.98 -7.60
CA TYR A 166 -10.64 0.97 -6.48
C TYR A 166 -12.05 0.56 -6.92
N LEU A 167 -12.59 -0.42 -6.23
CA LEU A 167 -14.00 -0.79 -6.33
C LEU A 167 -14.80 0.00 -5.30
N PRO A 168 -15.88 0.70 -5.70
CA PRO A 168 -16.79 1.35 -4.76
C PRO A 168 -17.36 0.36 -3.74
N LYS A 169 -17.67 0.83 -2.52
CA LYS A 169 -18.17 -0.01 -1.42
C LYS A 169 -19.34 -0.91 -1.83
N HIS A 170 -20.28 -0.38 -2.61
CA HIS A 170 -21.44 -1.17 -3.06
C HIS A 170 -21.07 -2.34 -4.00
N GLU A 171 -20.00 -2.19 -4.83
CA GLU A 171 -19.50 -3.28 -5.67
C GLU A 171 -18.77 -4.35 -4.84
N VAL A 172 -18.06 -3.95 -3.79
CA VAL A 172 -17.44 -4.90 -2.85
C VAL A 172 -18.52 -5.68 -2.09
N ILE A 173 -19.58 -5.01 -1.66
CA ILE A 173 -20.73 -5.67 -1.02
C ILE A 173 -21.41 -6.64 -1.99
N ARG A 174 -21.63 -6.23 -3.24
CA ARG A 174 -22.17 -7.12 -4.30
C ARG A 174 -21.31 -8.37 -4.48
N LEU A 175 -19.98 -8.22 -4.55
CA LEU A 175 -19.05 -9.36 -4.63
C LEU A 175 -19.22 -10.32 -3.43
N MET A 176 -19.34 -9.79 -2.21
CA MET A 176 -19.55 -10.59 -1.01
C MET A 176 -20.89 -11.34 -1.06
N ASP A 177 -21.95 -10.71 -1.55
CA ASP A 177 -23.29 -11.31 -1.66
C ASP A 177 -23.30 -12.45 -2.70
N GLU A 178 -22.68 -12.23 -3.85
CA GLU A 178 -22.57 -13.24 -4.90
C GLU A 178 -21.67 -14.43 -4.52
N LEU A 179 -20.78 -14.27 -3.54
CA LEU A 179 -19.82 -15.28 -3.08
C LEU A 179 -20.10 -15.79 -1.65
N ILE A 180 -21.33 -15.65 -1.18
CA ILE A 180 -21.73 -16.05 0.20
C ILE A 180 -21.52 -17.52 0.49
N ASP A 181 -21.50 -18.38 -0.53
CA ASP A 181 -21.31 -19.83 -0.43
C ASP A 181 -19.84 -20.28 -0.49
N LEU A 182 -18.90 -19.36 -0.66
CA LEU A 182 -17.49 -19.69 -0.57
C LEU A 182 -17.04 -19.91 0.89
N ASP A 183 -15.96 -20.64 1.05
CA ASP A 183 -15.33 -20.81 2.39
C ASP A 183 -14.88 -19.47 2.97
N LEU A 184 -14.38 -18.56 2.09
CA LEU A 184 -13.88 -17.27 2.52
C LEU A 184 -13.84 -16.24 1.38
N VAL A 185 -14.16 -14.99 1.70
CA VAL A 185 -13.92 -13.79 0.88
C VAL A 185 -13.00 -12.85 1.66
N ILE A 186 -11.86 -12.51 1.08
CA ILE A 186 -10.86 -11.65 1.71
C ILE A 186 -10.79 -10.32 0.97
N VAL A 187 -10.96 -9.22 1.69
CA VAL A 187 -10.78 -7.85 1.19
C VAL A 187 -9.57 -7.23 1.88
N ASP A 188 -8.47 -7.09 1.14
CA ASP A 188 -7.27 -6.43 1.64
C ASP A 188 -7.38 -4.92 1.43
N GLU A 189 -7.80 -4.21 2.48
CA GLU A 189 -7.92 -2.76 2.51
C GLU A 189 -6.67 -2.08 3.09
N SER A 190 -5.50 -2.65 2.88
CA SER A 190 -4.23 -2.08 3.39
C SER A 190 -3.96 -0.64 2.94
N PHE A 191 -4.65 -0.17 1.89
CA PHE A 191 -4.59 1.20 1.38
C PHE A 191 -5.92 1.95 1.50
N GLY A 192 -6.91 1.40 2.22
CA GLY A 192 -8.26 1.94 2.31
C GLY A 192 -8.36 3.36 2.87
N ASP A 193 -7.46 3.76 3.79
CA ASP A 193 -7.46 5.10 4.39
C ASP A 193 -7.05 6.20 3.40
N PHE A 194 -6.41 5.85 2.27
CA PHE A 194 -6.00 6.81 1.23
C PHE A 194 -7.11 7.11 0.20
N VAL A 195 -8.22 6.38 0.26
CA VAL A 195 -9.36 6.57 -0.64
C VAL A 195 -10.04 7.91 -0.35
N ASP A 196 -10.28 8.70 -1.41
CA ASP A 196 -11.04 9.95 -1.36
C ASP A 196 -12.22 9.98 -2.36
N ALA A 197 -12.50 8.85 -3.04
CA ALA A 197 -13.60 8.70 -3.97
C ALA A 197 -14.98 8.66 -3.26
N GLU A 198 -15.01 8.20 -2.01
CA GLU A 198 -16.21 8.17 -1.18
C GLU A 198 -15.88 8.33 0.31
N PRO A 199 -16.80 8.82 1.15
CA PRO A 199 -16.48 9.20 2.53
C PRO A 199 -16.22 8.02 3.48
N TYR A 200 -16.78 6.83 3.20
CA TYR A 200 -16.65 5.63 4.04
C TYR A 200 -16.35 4.39 3.18
N PRO A 201 -15.15 4.30 2.62
CA PRO A 201 -14.83 3.30 1.60
C PRO A 201 -14.68 1.87 2.13
N GLY A 202 -14.51 1.69 3.43
CA GLY A 202 -14.22 0.38 4.01
C GLY A 202 -15.45 -0.48 4.25
N VAL A 203 -15.27 -1.80 4.29
CA VAL A 203 -16.30 -2.81 4.50
C VAL A 203 -16.11 -3.62 5.80
N ALA A 204 -15.43 -3.05 6.79
CA ALA A 204 -15.18 -3.70 8.07
C ALA A 204 -16.47 -4.02 8.85
N ASP A 205 -17.50 -3.16 8.75
CA ASP A 205 -18.83 -3.35 9.30
C ASP A 205 -19.53 -4.58 8.70
N GLU A 206 -19.42 -4.78 7.40
CA GLU A 206 -19.92 -5.96 6.70
C GLU A 206 -19.18 -7.25 7.11
N ALA A 207 -17.86 -7.19 7.21
CA ALA A 207 -17.05 -8.33 7.62
C ALA A 207 -17.37 -8.80 9.06
N ALA A 208 -17.67 -7.86 9.95
CA ALA A 208 -17.99 -8.18 11.35
C ALA A 208 -19.26 -9.06 11.52
N VAL A 209 -20.17 -9.03 10.54
CA VAL A 209 -21.47 -9.75 10.62
C VAL A 209 -21.58 -10.90 9.61
N ARG A 210 -20.78 -10.93 8.56
CA ARG A 210 -20.83 -11.98 7.54
C ARG A 210 -20.08 -13.24 7.97
N PRO A 211 -20.57 -14.46 7.67
CA PRO A 211 -19.96 -15.69 8.15
C PRO A 211 -18.60 -16.02 7.51
N ASN A 212 -18.33 -15.50 6.31
CA ASN A 212 -17.22 -15.90 5.47
C ASN A 212 -16.38 -14.72 4.96
N VAL A 213 -16.40 -13.55 5.61
CA VAL A 213 -15.67 -12.37 5.13
C VAL A 213 -14.60 -11.97 6.13
N ILE A 214 -13.42 -11.64 5.59
CA ILE A 214 -12.30 -11.03 6.34
C ILE A 214 -11.89 -9.74 5.63
N VAL A 215 -11.74 -8.67 6.39
CA VAL A 215 -11.09 -7.42 5.96
C VAL A 215 -9.74 -7.30 6.62
N LEU A 216 -8.70 -6.94 5.86
CA LEU A 216 -7.34 -6.67 6.36
C LEU A 216 -7.01 -5.18 6.29
N ARG A 217 -6.32 -4.69 7.30
CA ARG A 217 -5.83 -3.30 7.39
C ARG A 217 -4.35 -3.26 7.81
N SER A 218 -3.60 -2.35 7.21
CA SER A 218 -2.18 -2.15 7.49
C SER A 218 -1.94 -0.78 8.13
N LEU A 219 -1.79 -0.74 9.45
CA LEU A 219 -1.54 0.52 10.16
C LEU A 219 -0.15 1.09 9.86
N GLY A 220 0.84 0.24 9.62
CA GLY A 220 2.19 0.70 9.30
C GLY A 220 2.28 1.54 8.03
N LYS A 221 1.44 1.27 7.01
CA LYS A 221 1.38 2.06 5.76
C LYS A 221 0.71 3.42 6.02
N ASN A 222 -0.44 3.37 6.67
CA ASN A 222 -1.29 4.53 6.90
C ASN A 222 -0.61 5.55 7.82
N PHE A 223 0.04 5.05 8.86
CA PHE A 223 0.75 5.90 9.86
C PHE A 223 2.21 6.19 9.51
N GLY A 224 2.71 5.79 8.34
CA GLY A 224 4.11 6.03 8.01
C GLY A 224 5.12 5.27 8.88
N LEU A 225 4.71 4.18 9.52
CA LEU A 225 5.47 3.45 10.54
C LEU A 225 5.68 1.99 10.13
N HIS A 226 6.20 1.74 8.94
CA HIS A 226 6.43 0.38 8.44
C HIS A 226 7.31 -0.48 9.35
N GLY A 227 8.29 0.15 10.02
CA GLY A 227 9.22 -0.53 10.93
C GLY A 227 8.57 -1.01 12.23
N VAL A 228 7.44 -0.45 12.63
CA VAL A 228 6.70 -0.86 13.83
C VAL A 228 6.00 -2.20 13.65
N ARG A 229 5.68 -2.57 12.41
CA ARG A 229 5.07 -3.86 12.08
C ARG A 229 3.76 -4.11 12.82
N PHE A 230 2.69 -3.42 12.46
CA PHE A 230 1.37 -3.63 13.04
C PHE A 230 0.26 -3.50 12.00
N GLY A 231 -0.77 -4.30 12.16
CA GLY A 231 -1.95 -4.35 11.31
C GLY A 231 -3.04 -5.14 12.01
N TYR A 232 -4.24 -5.15 11.43
CA TYR A 232 -5.36 -5.89 12.00
C TYR A 232 -6.26 -6.46 10.92
N MET A 233 -7.02 -7.47 11.30
CA MET A 233 -8.14 -7.99 10.52
C MET A 233 -9.45 -7.72 11.25
N VAL A 234 -10.53 -7.61 10.47
CA VAL A 234 -11.90 -7.59 10.97
C VAL A 234 -12.65 -8.75 10.32
N ALA A 235 -13.35 -9.52 11.14
CA ALA A 235 -14.22 -10.60 10.72
C ALA A 235 -15.31 -10.84 11.80
N ASN A 236 -16.24 -11.75 11.54
CA ASN A 236 -17.16 -12.17 12.60
C ASN A 236 -16.38 -12.82 13.78
N PRO A 237 -16.96 -12.89 14.98
CA PRO A 237 -16.26 -13.37 16.17
C PRO A 237 -15.70 -14.80 16.04
N ALA A 238 -16.36 -15.69 15.30
CA ALA A 238 -15.92 -17.07 15.14
C ALA A 238 -14.66 -17.18 14.27
N LEU A 239 -14.61 -16.47 13.13
CA LEU A 239 -13.41 -16.40 12.28
C LEU A 239 -12.26 -15.69 13.02
N THR A 240 -12.57 -14.58 13.70
CA THR A 240 -11.59 -13.82 14.48
C THR A 240 -10.95 -14.66 15.57
N ALA A 241 -11.74 -15.43 16.33
CA ALA A 241 -11.24 -16.31 17.38
C ALA A 241 -10.26 -17.35 16.80
N ARG A 242 -10.60 -17.99 15.67
CA ARG A 242 -9.72 -18.99 15.03
C ARG A 242 -8.33 -18.44 14.70
N VAL A 243 -8.25 -17.21 14.20
CA VAL A 243 -6.97 -16.58 13.89
C VAL A 243 -6.27 -16.12 15.17
N ARG A 244 -6.98 -15.46 16.09
CA ARG A 244 -6.42 -14.95 17.34
C ARG A 244 -5.84 -16.06 18.22
N ASP A 245 -6.50 -17.21 18.31
CA ASP A 245 -6.06 -18.33 19.14
C ASP A 245 -4.78 -19.01 18.60
N ALA A 246 -4.48 -18.82 17.30
CA ALA A 246 -3.26 -19.30 16.66
C ALA A 246 -2.09 -18.32 16.74
N LEU A 247 -2.37 -17.03 16.98
CA LEU A 247 -1.31 -16.03 17.07
C LEU A 247 -0.43 -16.28 18.31
N PRO A 248 0.89 -16.12 18.18
CA PRO A 248 1.80 -16.22 19.35
C PRO A 248 1.44 -15.21 20.42
N LYS A 249 1.68 -15.58 21.69
CA LYS A 249 1.64 -14.60 22.78
C LYS A 249 2.65 -13.49 22.50
N TRP A 250 2.27 -12.26 22.80
CA TRP A 250 3.11 -11.08 22.55
C TRP A 250 3.57 -10.96 21.08
N ASN A 251 2.71 -11.32 20.14
CA ASN A 251 2.98 -11.16 18.72
C ASN A 251 3.14 -9.69 18.30
N LEU A 252 2.66 -8.75 19.09
CA LEU A 252 2.89 -7.32 18.94
C LEU A 252 4.09 -6.88 19.77
N ASN A 253 4.76 -5.83 19.31
CA ASN A 253 5.90 -5.25 20.03
C ASN A 253 5.49 -3.98 20.79
N SER A 254 6.34 -3.54 21.72
CA SER A 254 6.06 -2.38 22.59
C SER A 254 5.93 -1.06 21.81
N PHE A 255 6.56 -0.91 20.64
CA PHE A 255 6.32 0.25 19.78
C PHE A 255 4.89 0.27 19.25
N ALA A 256 4.36 -0.88 18.83
CA ALA A 256 2.98 -0.98 18.35
C ALA A 256 1.99 -0.60 19.44
N GLU A 257 2.21 -1.07 20.68
CA GLU A 257 1.39 -0.68 21.84
C GLU A 257 1.39 0.83 22.04
N VAL A 258 2.57 1.44 22.19
CA VAL A 258 2.66 2.89 22.42
C VAL A 258 1.96 3.69 21.33
N ILE A 259 2.15 3.31 20.06
CA ILE A 259 1.48 3.97 18.93
C ILE A 259 -0.04 3.81 19.00
N VAL A 260 -0.55 2.62 19.29
CA VAL A 260 -2.00 2.38 19.40
C VAL A 260 -2.61 3.24 20.49
N PHE A 261 -1.98 3.34 21.66
CA PHE A 261 -2.46 4.17 22.76
C PHE A 261 -2.39 5.69 22.48
N MET A 262 -1.52 6.10 21.56
CA MET A 262 -1.43 7.51 21.14
C MET A 262 -2.42 7.88 20.02
N MET A 263 -2.96 6.91 19.27
CA MET A 263 -3.76 7.17 18.05
C MET A 263 -4.92 8.14 18.27
N LYS A 264 -5.63 8.01 19.39
CA LYS A 264 -6.79 8.85 19.72
C LYS A 264 -6.40 10.32 19.85
N GLN A 265 -5.25 10.60 20.46
CA GLN A 265 -4.73 11.97 20.65
C GLN A 265 -4.38 12.63 19.32
N PHE A 266 -3.83 11.88 18.37
CA PHE A 266 -3.32 12.39 17.10
C PHE A 266 -4.27 12.21 15.91
N GLY A 267 -5.51 11.81 16.13
CA GLY A 267 -6.50 11.58 15.07
C GLY A 267 -6.77 12.79 14.17
N GLY A 268 -6.67 14.01 14.70
CA GLY A 268 -6.77 15.26 13.91
C GLY A 268 -5.61 15.40 12.92
N ALA A 269 -4.38 15.31 13.42
CA ALA A 269 -3.16 15.40 12.62
C ALA A 269 -3.08 14.28 11.58
N TYR A 270 -3.57 13.07 11.92
CA TYR A 270 -3.65 11.97 10.98
C TYR A 270 -4.60 12.29 9.80
N ARG A 271 -5.81 12.78 10.05
CA ARG A 271 -6.75 13.18 8.99
C ARG A 271 -6.19 14.28 8.10
N GLU A 272 -5.53 15.28 8.68
CA GLU A 272 -4.86 16.34 7.93
C GLU A 272 -3.75 15.77 7.02
N SER A 273 -2.96 14.82 7.53
CA SER A 273 -1.92 14.16 6.75
C SER A 273 -2.47 13.42 5.52
N LEU A 274 -3.63 12.76 5.64
CA LEU A 274 -4.32 12.10 4.52
C LEU A 274 -4.82 13.10 3.48
N GLN A 275 -5.40 14.23 3.91
CA GLN A 275 -5.84 15.29 3.00
C GLN A 275 -4.67 15.86 2.20
N ARG A 276 -3.55 16.13 2.87
CA ARG A 276 -2.34 16.61 2.24
C ARG A 276 -1.78 15.61 1.23
N LEU A 277 -1.71 14.34 1.61
CA LEU A 277 -1.27 13.27 0.71
C LEU A 277 -2.17 13.16 -0.53
N ASN A 278 -3.49 13.24 -0.37
CA ASN A 278 -4.43 13.18 -1.49
C ASN A 278 -4.29 14.38 -2.44
N ASN A 279 -3.94 15.57 -1.92
CA ASN A 279 -3.61 16.73 -2.75
C ASN A 279 -2.33 16.48 -3.54
N ASP A 280 -1.28 15.96 -2.91
CA ASP A 280 -0.03 15.62 -3.60
C ASP A 280 -0.20 14.51 -4.62
N ARG A 281 -1.06 13.51 -4.35
CA ARG A 281 -1.40 12.47 -5.33
C ARG A 281 -1.98 13.08 -6.60
N ARG A 282 -2.94 14.00 -6.46
CA ARG A 282 -3.55 14.70 -7.62
C ARG A 282 -2.55 15.55 -8.37
N ALA A 283 -1.71 16.31 -7.65
CA ALA A 283 -0.66 17.12 -8.27
C ALA A 283 0.39 16.26 -9.01
N MET A 284 0.85 15.18 -8.38
CA MET A 284 1.81 14.25 -8.99
C MET A 284 1.21 13.55 -10.21
N PHE A 285 -0.07 13.16 -10.16
CA PHE A 285 -0.78 12.60 -11.32
C PHE A 285 -0.79 13.58 -12.49
N GLN A 286 -1.15 14.84 -12.26
CA GLN A 286 -1.18 15.88 -13.30
C GLN A 286 0.21 16.13 -13.90
N GLN A 287 1.24 16.22 -13.07
CA GLN A 287 2.61 16.48 -13.50
C GLN A 287 3.17 15.33 -14.35
N LEU A 288 2.96 14.09 -13.93
CA LEU A 288 3.39 12.90 -14.68
C LEU A 288 2.60 12.75 -15.99
N SER A 289 1.28 13.00 -15.97
CA SER A 289 0.43 12.95 -17.18
C SER A 289 0.77 14.02 -18.20
N ALA A 290 1.42 15.11 -17.79
CA ALA A 290 1.89 16.14 -18.70
C ALA A 290 3.21 15.77 -19.43
N MET A 291 3.89 14.69 -18.99
CA MET A 291 5.12 14.22 -19.64
C MET A 291 4.79 13.44 -20.92
N PRO A 292 5.39 13.77 -22.08
CA PRO A 292 5.04 13.14 -23.34
C PRO A 292 5.24 11.62 -23.35
N GLY A 293 4.22 10.89 -23.76
CA GLY A 293 4.26 9.42 -23.92
C GLY A 293 4.16 8.61 -22.63
N LEU A 294 4.06 9.23 -21.45
CA LEU A 294 3.69 8.53 -20.23
C LEU A 294 2.18 8.28 -20.18
N GLU A 295 1.79 7.09 -19.79
CA GLU A 295 0.41 6.76 -19.41
C GLU A 295 0.35 6.61 -17.88
N VAL A 296 -0.43 7.44 -17.20
CA VAL A 296 -0.57 7.43 -15.74
C VAL A 296 -1.95 6.94 -15.37
N LEU A 297 -2.05 5.89 -14.57
CA LEU A 297 -3.34 5.34 -14.16
C LEU A 297 -3.90 6.12 -12.96
N PRO A 298 -5.22 6.43 -12.96
CA PRO A 298 -5.89 6.96 -11.78
C PRO A 298 -5.78 6.02 -10.60
N SER A 299 -5.53 6.54 -9.40
CA SER A 299 -5.28 5.73 -8.21
C SER A 299 -6.02 6.27 -6.99
N GLN A 300 -6.50 5.36 -6.16
CA GLN A 300 -7.01 5.64 -4.82
C GLN A 300 -6.06 5.15 -3.71
N GLY A 301 -4.87 4.64 -4.08
CA GLY A 301 -3.77 4.37 -3.14
C GLY A 301 -2.87 5.59 -2.91
N ASN A 302 -1.83 5.43 -2.12
CA ASN A 302 -0.78 6.44 -1.95
C ASN A 302 0.38 6.26 -2.95
N PHE A 303 0.08 5.79 -4.14
CA PHE A 303 1.01 5.57 -5.26
C PHE A 303 0.28 5.69 -6.59
N LEU A 304 1.05 5.85 -7.67
CA LEU A 304 0.57 5.86 -9.05
C LEU A 304 1.27 4.74 -9.82
N LEU A 305 0.55 4.05 -10.70
CA LEU A 305 1.15 3.18 -11.72
C LEU A 305 1.34 3.99 -12.99
N VAL A 306 2.56 3.99 -13.50
CA VAL A 306 2.98 4.75 -14.67
C VAL A 306 3.55 3.79 -15.69
N LYS A 307 3.04 3.83 -16.92
CA LYS A 307 3.60 3.13 -18.06
C LYS A 307 4.53 4.06 -18.83
N LEU A 308 5.71 3.57 -19.13
CA LEU A 308 6.72 4.30 -19.91
C LEU A 308 6.36 4.31 -21.40
N PRO A 309 6.89 5.27 -22.18
CA PRO A 309 6.71 5.31 -23.63
C PRO A 309 7.11 4.01 -24.30
N PRO A 310 6.54 3.67 -25.47
CA PRO A 310 6.91 2.46 -26.21
C PRO A 310 8.44 2.40 -26.47
N GLY A 311 9.02 1.21 -26.22
CA GLY A 311 10.45 0.98 -26.36
C GLY A 311 11.32 1.40 -25.18
N GLN A 312 10.74 2.03 -24.15
CA GLN A 312 11.43 2.36 -22.89
C GLN A 312 11.29 1.21 -21.88
N ASP A 313 12.36 1.01 -21.09
CA ASP A 313 12.43 -0.01 -20.03
C ASP A 313 12.65 0.67 -18.67
N GLY A 314 11.91 0.26 -17.68
CA GLY A 314 11.98 0.79 -16.32
C GLY A 314 13.26 0.42 -15.57
N VAL A 315 13.95 -0.66 -15.97
CA VAL A 315 15.18 -1.08 -15.29
C VAL A 315 16.31 -0.08 -15.50
N PRO A 316 16.68 0.32 -16.74
CA PRO A 316 17.68 1.36 -16.96
C PRO A 316 17.26 2.72 -16.37
N LEU A 317 15.97 3.08 -16.47
CA LEU A 317 15.46 4.33 -15.88
C LEU A 317 15.61 4.33 -14.36
N ARG A 318 15.25 3.23 -13.68
CA ARG A 318 15.44 3.07 -12.22
C ARG A 318 16.91 3.26 -11.84
N ASP A 319 17.79 2.59 -12.57
CA ASP A 319 19.23 2.61 -12.30
C ASP A 319 19.80 4.03 -12.50
N HIS A 320 19.41 4.74 -13.58
CA HIS A 320 19.75 6.15 -13.81
C HIS A 320 19.23 7.08 -12.71
N LEU A 321 17.95 6.98 -12.36
CA LEU A 321 17.34 7.79 -11.30
C LEU A 321 18.06 7.63 -9.97
N LEU A 322 18.46 6.41 -9.65
CA LEU A 322 19.14 6.12 -8.40
C LEU A 322 20.58 6.65 -8.40
N THR A 323 21.34 6.45 -9.48
CA THR A 323 22.76 6.83 -9.55
C THR A 323 22.96 8.33 -9.72
N GLU A 324 22.21 8.96 -10.61
CA GLU A 324 22.41 10.37 -10.97
C GLU A 324 21.58 11.33 -10.11
N HIS A 325 20.39 10.88 -9.67
CA HIS A 325 19.46 11.73 -8.93
C HIS A 325 19.22 11.30 -7.49
N GLY A 326 19.74 10.14 -7.05
CA GLY A 326 19.46 9.59 -5.73
C GLY A 326 17.94 9.37 -5.50
N VAL A 327 17.21 8.99 -6.56
CA VAL A 327 15.78 8.70 -6.52
C VAL A 327 15.58 7.22 -6.78
N TYR A 328 14.98 6.52 -5.81
CA TYR A 328 14.71 5.10 -5.94
C TYR A 328 13.24 4.83 -6.28
N VAL A 329 12.99 4.18 -7.42
CA VAL A 329 11.66 3.88 -7.93
C VAL A 329 11.41 2.37 -8.00
N ARG A 330 10.12 1.96 -7.92
CA ARG A 330 9.71 0.56 -8.05
C ARG A 330 9.40 0.23 -9.51
N GLU A 331 10.29 -0.49 -10.14
CA GLU A 331 10.05 -1.15 -11.42
C GLU A 331 9.19 -2.42 -11.20
N CYS A 332 8.21 -2.69 -12.06
CA CYS A 332 7.18 -3.72 -11.84
C CYS A 332 7.36 -5.01 -12.66
N GLY A 333 8.45 -5.21 -13.39
CA GLY A 333 8.65 -6.35 -14.28
C GLY A 333 8.68 -7.72 -13.59
N ASN A 334 8.91 -7.75 -12.29
CA ASN A 334 8.84 -8.97 -11.49
C ASN A 334 7.47 -9.23 -10.86
N LYS A 335 6.44 -8.44 -11.18
CA LYS A 335 5.06 -8.69 -10.74
C LYS A 335 4.30 -9.46 -11.81
N LEU A 336 3.60 -10.50 -11.41
CA LEU A 336 2.69 -11.23 -12.29
C LEU A 336 1.64 -10.29 -12.89
N GLY A 337 1.49 -10.30 -14.20
CA GLY A 337 0.53 -9.47 -14.92
C GLY A 337 1.02 -8.05 -15.28
N THR A 338 2.31 -7.72 -15.02
CA THR A 338 2.94 -6.47 -15.48
C THR A 338 4.27 -6.74 -16.19
N THR A 339 4.88 -5.69 -16.75
CA THR A 339 6.18 -5.73 -17.42
C THR A 339 7.11 -4.67 -16.83
N SER A 340 8.40 -4.70 -17.22
CA SER A 340 9.38 -3.67 -16.85
C SER A 340 9.06 -2.27 -17.40
N GLN A 341 8.08 -2.17 -18.30
CA GLN A 341 7.57 -0.89 -18.80
C GLN A 341 6.76 -0.11 -17.75
N PHE A 342 6.37 -0.76 -16.65
CA PHE A 342 5.59 -0.14 -15.57
C PHE A 342 6.44 0.23 -14.36
N LEU A 343 6.23 1.46 -13.86
CA LEU A 343 6.75 1.93 -12.58
C LEU A 343 5.60 2.18 -11.61
N ARG A 344 5.71 1.69 -10.37
CA ARG A 344 4.86 2.14 -9.28
C ARG A 344 5.60 3.20 -8.48
N LEU A 345 5.09 4.42 -8.51
CA LEU A 345 5.66 5.61 -7.88
C LEU A 345 4.82 6.01 -6.67
N VAL A 346 5.41 5.98 -5.48
CA VAL A 346 4.73 6.39 -4.24
C VAL A 346 4.56 7.90 -4.21
N VAL A 347 3.43 8.36 -3.68
CA VAL A 347 3.15 9.79 -3.50
C VAL A 347 4.11 10.38 -2.47
N ARG A 348 4.78 11.45 -2.86
CA ARG A 348 5.79 12.14 -2.06
C ARG A 348 5.54 13.66 -2.06
N PRO A 349 6.15 14.40 -1.10
CA PRO A 349 6.14 15.86 -1.12
C PRO A 349 6.63 16.41 -2.47
N GLN A 350 6.13 17.58 -2.86
CA GLN A 350 6.40 18.18 -4.18
C GLN A 350 7.87 18.45 -4.47
N GLU A 351 8.70 18.61 -3.43
CA GLU A 351 10.16 18.73 -3.59
C GLU A 351 10.78 17.44 -4.13
N ASP A 352 10.37 16.30 -3.56
CA ASP A 352 10.81 14.97 -4.01
C ASP A 352 10.31 14.69 -5.44
N VAL A 353 9.04 15.03 -5.73
CA VAL A 353 8.44 14.84 -7.06
C VAL A 353 9.18 15.66 -8.12
N ARG A 354 9.57 16.92 -7.83
CA ARG A 354 10.40 17.71 -8.76
C ARG A 354 11.71 17.02 -9.11
N ARG A 355 12.37 16.42 -8.11
CA ARG A 355 13.63 15.68 -8.32
C ARG A 355 13.42 14.45 -9.20
N LEU A 356 12.34 13.71 -8.99
CA LEU A 356 11.92 12.58 -9.84
C LEU A 356 11.71 13.05 -11.31
N LEU A 357 10.91 14.12 -11.50
CA LEU A 357 10.55 14.61 -12.83
C LEU A 357 11.79 15.11 -13.62
N ILE A 358 12.75 15.77 -12.97
CA ILE A 358 14.01 16.19 -13.58
C ILE A 358 14.77 14.95 -14.10
N GLY A 359 14.94 13.93 -13.28
CA GLY A 359 15.64 12.71 -13.67
C GLY A 359 14.94 11.93 -14.77
N MET A 360 13.62 11.81 -14.71
CA MET A 360 12.82 11.18 -15.76
C MET A 360 12.95 11.96 -17.09
N THR A 361 12.86 13.29 -17.04
CA THR A 361 13.00 14.14 -18.23
C THR A 361 14.37 13.96 -18.88
N GLN A 362 15.42 13.97 -18.09
CA GLN A 362 16.80 13.77 -18.59
C GLN A 362 16.97 12.41 -19.24
N PHE A 363 16.43 11.36 -18.65
CA PHE A 363 16.57 10.02 -19.21
C PHE A 363 15.71 9.80 -20.47
N LEU A 364 14.44 10.19 -20.42
CA LEU A 364 13.47 9.86 -21.47
C LEU A 364 13.63 10.75 -22.71
N TYR A 365 14.11 12.00 -22.56
CA TYR A 365 14.08 13.00 -23.65
C TYR A 365 15.45 13.59 -23.99
N SER A 366 16.59 13.07 -23.46
CA SER A 366 17.96 13.58 -23.72
C SER A 366 18.36 13.56 -25.20
N GLY A 367 17.67 12.78 -26.05
CA GLY A 367 17.89 12.76 -27.50
C GLY A 367 17.07 13.78 -28.29
N SER A 368 16.16 14.53 -27.65
CA SER A 368 15.15 15.39 -28.30
C SER A 368 15.23 16.85 -27.83
N LEU A 369 16.43 17.38 -27.51
CA LEU A 369 16.62 18.74 -27.01
C LEU A 369 16.39 19.85 -28.07
N HIS A 370 15.43 19.65 -28.99
CA HIS A 370 14.81 20.72 -29.76
C HIS A 370 13.31 20.68 -29.48
N GLU A 371 12.82 21.66 -28.70
CA GLU A 371 11.41 21.90 -28.32
C GLU A 371 10.92 21.28 -27.01
N ILE A 372 11.37 21.80 -25.87
CA ILE A 372 10.62 21.71 -24.62
C ILE A 372 10.02 23.08 -24.35
N PRO A 373 8.66 23.23 -24.27
CA PRO A 373 8.08 24.47 -23.77
C PRO A 373 8.45 24.64 -22.31
N VAL A 374 9.15 25.69 -21.98
CA VAL A 374 9.37 26.12 -20.59
C VAL A 374 8.00 26.46 -20.02
N ILE A 375 7.43 25.58 -19.19
CA ILE A 375 6.22 25.88 -18.42
C ILE A 375 6.62 26.94 -17.40
N GLY A 376 6.32 28.20 -17.74
CA GLY A 376 6.62 29.37 -16.95
C GLY A 376 5.89 29.33 -15.58
N LEU A 377 6.67 29.23 -14.54
CA LEU A 377 6.23 29.55 -13.18
C LEU A 377 6.03 31.07 -13.06
N HIS A 378 4.82 31.55 -13.39
CA HIS A 378 4.45 32.92 -13.04
C HIS A 378 4.22 33.03 -11.53
N HIS A 379 5.27 33.42 -10.80
CA HIS A 379 5.11 34.08 -9.52
C HIS A 379 4.43 35.42 -9.72
N ARG A 380 3.14 35.51 -9.45
CA ARG A 380 2.50 36.80 -9.20
C ARG A 380 2.93 37.28 -7.81
N HIS A 381 3.97 38.09 -7.76
CA HIS A 381 4.20 38.98 -6.64
C HIS A 381 3.09 40.05 -6.68
N ALA A 382 2.11 39.93 -5.80
CA ALA A 382 1.26 41.05 -5.45
C ALA A 382 2.08 41.97 -4.50
N ASN A 383 2.43 43.14 -4.97
CA ASN A 383 3.05 44.18 -4.19
C ASN A 383 1.92 44.97 -3.50
N PRO A 384 1.85 45.08 -2.20
CA PRO A 384 0.95 46.02 -1.53
C PRO A 384 1.76 47.28 -1.23
N LEU A 385 1.50 48.38 -1.94
CA LEU A 385 1.69 49.77 -1.43
C LEU A 385 1.29 50.76 -2.52
N SER A 386 0.18 51.42 -2.31
CA SER A 386 0.02 52.89 -2.38
C SER A 386 -1.45 53.28 -2.59
N ALA A 387 -1.86 54.12 -1.67
CA ALA A 387 -3.01 55.00 -1.54
C ALA A 387 -4.18 54.44 -0.76
#